data_376f47013354e910bc69952045abb7e8
#
_entry.id   376f47013354e910bc69952045abb7e8
#
_cell.length_a   1.000
_cell.length_b   1.000
_cell.length_c   1.000
_cell.angle_alpha   90.00
_cell.angle_beta   90.00
_cell.angle_gamma   90.00
#
_symmetry.space_group_name_H-M   'P 1'
#
loop_
_entity.id
_entity.type
_entity.pdbx_description
1 polymer ?
#
loop_
_entity_poly.entity_id
_entity_poly.type
_entity_poly.pdbx_seq_one_letter_code
_entity_poly.pdbx_strand_id
1 'polypeptide(L)'
;MSFATLQDQARLEWTEFERPDQARILVGSATCGRAAGSLEVLQAFAKELDKHGLADTTRTFEVGCLGMCYAEVLVEIRSRDGLRVLYHGVEPRHVPQLVESQLIQGEPYLPRALAVMAADDKADLPAFTELPMIGPQVRIVLRNCGIIDPTNVRHYLARGGYQ
;
A
#
# COMPACT_ATOMS: atom_id res chain seq x y z
N MET A 1 18.50 -10.80 23.74
CA MET A 1 18.60 -10.67 22.26
C MET A 1 19.45 -9.45 21.98
N SER A 2 20.50 -9.56 21.15
CA SER A 2 21.33 -8.42 20.80
C SER A 2 20.65 -7.52 19.76
N PHE A 3 21.07 -6.26 19.65
CA PHE A 3 20.52 -5.35 18.62
C PHE A 3 20.81 -5.86 17.20
N ALA A 4 22.01 -6.42 16.97
CA ALA A 4 22.35 -7.05 15.69
C ALA A 4 21.38 -8.20 15.32
N THR A 5 21.08 -9.08 16.27
CA THR A 5 20.10 -10.17 16.05
C THR A 5 18.71 -9.62 15.67
N LEU A 6 18.29 -8.52 16.31
CA LEU A 6 17.01 -7.88 16.01
C LEU A 6 17.02 -7.25 14.60
N GLN A 7 18.15 -6.65 14.20
CA GLN A 7 18.30 -6.11 12.84
C GLN A 7 18.26 -7.20 11.78
N ASP A 8 18.91 -8.34 12.00
CA ASP A 8 18.88 -9.46 11.06
C ASP A 8 17.46 -10.02 10.91
N GLN A 9 16.74 -10.18 12.02
CA GLN A 9 15.33 -10.58 11.98
C GLN A 9 14.46 -9.56 11.23
N ALA A 10 14.71 -8.27 11.45
CA ALA A 10 13.99 -7.21 10.75
C ALA A 10 14.23 -7.24 9.23
N ARG A 11 15.45 -7.51 8.79
CA ARG A 11 15.78 -7.68 7.36
C ARG A 11 15.09 -8.88 6.74
N LEU A 12 15.05 -10.01 7.44
CA LEU A 12 14.35 -11.21 6.96
C LEU A 12 12.85 -10.96 6.83
N GLU A 13 12.24 -10.34 7.84
CA GLU A 13 10.81 -10.00 7.82
C GLU A 13 10.49 -8.98 6.72
N TRP A 14 11.38 -8.01 6.48
CA TRP A 14 11.22 -7.05 5.39
C TRP A 14 11.33 -7.72 4.02
N THR A 15 12.24 -8.67 3.85
CA THR A 15 12.35 -9.47 2.62
C THR A 15 11.06 -10.25 2.37
N GLU A 16 10.48 -10.83 3.40
CA GLU A 16 9.19 -11.52 3.31
C GLU A 16 8.05 -10.56 3.00
N PHE A 17 8.06 -9.36 3.61
CA PHE A 17 7.08 -8.31 3.32
C PHE A 17 7.17 -7.83 1.87
N GLU A 18 8.38 -7.76 1.27
CA GLU A 18 8.62 -7.29 -0.10
C GLU A 18 8.53 -8.41 -1.16
N ARG A 19 8.15 -9.62 -0.79
CA ARG A 19 8.07 -10.76 -1.73
C ARG A 19 7.25 -10.42 -2.98
N PRO A 20 7.80 -10.65 -4.19
CA PRO A 20 7.13 -10.31 -5.45
C PRO A 20 5.99 -11.26 -5.80
N ASP A 21 6.01 -12.50 -5.29
CA ASP A 21 5.04 -13.57 -5.58
C ASP A 21 3.73 -13.44 -4.80
N GLN A 22 3.63 -12.47 -3.88
CA GLN A 22 2.41 -12.16 -3.15
C GLN A 22 1.87 -10.78 -3.54
N ALA A 23 0.56 -10.72 -3.79
CA ALA A 23 -0.11 -9.44 -3.93
C ALA A 23 -0.22 -8.74 -2.55
N ARG A 24 -0.20 -7.41 -2.56
CA ARG A 24 -0.32 -6.60 -1.33
C ARG A 24 -1.27 -5.44 -1.51
N ILE A 25 -2.03 -5.17 -0.47
CA ILE A 25 -2.94 -4.03 -0.36
C ILE A 25 -2.48 -3.21 0.85
N LEU A 26 -2.04 -1.98 0.62
CA LEU A 26 -1.63 -1.05 1.66
C LEU A 26 -2.71 0.03 1.80
N VAL A 27 -3.36 0.09 2.95
CA VAL A 27 -4.46 1.03 3.21
C VAL A 27 -3.99 2.14 4.14
N GLY A 28 -4.10 3.38 3.70
CA GLY A 28 -3.83 4.57 4.52
C GLY A 28 -4.78 4.61 5.71
N SER A 29 -4.27 4.33 6.92
CA SER A 29 -5.10 4.14 8.13
C SER A 29 -4.63 5.00 9.31
N ALA A 30 -3.94 6.12 9.02
CA ALA A 30 -3.66 7.16 10.00
C ALA A 30 -4.95 7.92 10.36
N THR A 31 -4.88 8.94 11.19
CA THR A 31 -6.04 9.69 11.67
C THR A 31 -6.99 10.12 10.55
N CYS A 32 -6.45 10.65 9.45
CA CYS A 32 -7.26 11.09 8.30
C CYS A 32 -7.95 9.91 7.59
N GLY A 33 -7.22 8.82 7.35
CA GLY A 33 -7.77 7.61 6.74
C GLY A 33 -8.86 6.98 7.59
N ARG A 34 -8.65 6.89 8.91
CA ARG A 34 -9.66 6.37 9.85
C ARG A 34 -10.91 7.23 9.87
N ALA A 35 -10.76 8.55 9.85
CA ALA A 35 -11.88 9.48 9.76
C ALA A 35 -12.63 9.38 8.42
N ALA A 36 -11.94 8.97 7.34
CA ALA A 36 -12.51 8.77 6.02
C ALA A 36 -13.08 7.35 5.78
N GLY A 37 -12.99 6.43 6.76
CA GLY A 37 -13.57 5.09 6.66
C GLY A 37 -12.61 3.99 6.26
N SER A 38 -11.30 4.10 6.55
CA SER A 38 -10.31 3.09 6.19
C SER A 38 -10.58 1.71 6.81
N LEU A 39 -11.19 1.67 8.01
CA LEU A 39 -11.50 0.39 8.66
C LEU A 39 -12.59 -0.38 7.90
N GLU A 40 -13.60 0.32 7.41
CA GLU A 40 -14.65 -0.25 6.58
C GLU A 40 -14.11 -0.74 5.23
N VAL A 41 -13.14 0.00 4.66
CA VAL A 41 -12.44 -0.41 3.43
C VAL A 41 -11.62 -1.68 3.68
N LEU A 42 -10.88 -1.77 4.79
CA LEU A 42 -10.14 -2.98 5.18
C LEU A 42 -11.06 -4.19 5.34
N GLN A 43 -12.21 -4.01 5.99
CA GLN A 43 -13.20 -5.08 6.15
C GLN A 43 -13.80 -5.51 4.80
N ALA A 44 -14.03 -4.57 3.89
CA ALA A 44 -14.51 -4.87 2.55
C ALA A 44 -13.47 -5.68 1.75
N PHE A 45 -12.18 -5.32 1.83
CA PHE A 45 -11.11 -6.10 1.20
C PHE A 45 -11.05 -7.52 1.77
N ALA A 46 -11.09 -7.69 3.09
CA ALA A 46 -11.07 -9.02 3.70
C ALA A 46 -12.20 -9.92 3.18
N LYS A 47 -13.43 -9.39 3.10
CA LYS A 47 -14.59 -10.12 2.57
C LYS A 47 -14.46 -10.46 1.09
N GLU A 48 -13.99 -9.51 0.28
CA GLU A 48 -13.90 -9.72 -1.16
C GLU A 48 -12.75 -10.67 -1.52
N LEU A 49 -11.61 -10.61 -0.81
CA LEU A 49 -10.51 -11.56 -0.97
C LEU A 49 -10.93 -12.98 -0.60
N ASP A 50 -11.67 -13.15 0.49
CA ASP A 50 -12.20 -14.45 0.91
C ASP A 50 -13.17 -15.03 -0.14
N LYS A 51 -14.09 -14.23 -0.63
CA LYS A 51 -15.06 -14.58 -1.68
C LYS A 51 -14.39 -15.10 -2.96
N HIS A 52 -13.23 -14.53 -3.33
CA HIS A 52 -12.49 -14.92 -4.54
C HIS A 52 -11.37 -15.96 -4.26
N GLY A 53 -11.23 -16.45 -3.03
CA GLY A 53 -10.17 -17.40 -2.66
C GLY A 53 -8.76 -16.78 -2.75
N LEU A 54 -8.64 -15.46 -2.59
CA LEU A 54 -7.38 -14.73 -2.67
C LEU A 54 -6.75 -14.45 -1.29
N ALA A 55 -7.41 -14.83 -0.20
CA ALA A 55 -6.99 -14.51 1.16
C ALA A 55 -5.58 -15.04 1.50
N ASP A 56 -5.22 -16.24 1.03
CA ASP A 56 -3.90 -16.84 1.27
C ASP A 56 -2.79 -16.25 0.39
N THR A 57 -3.13 -15.55 -0.67
CA THR A 57 -2.19 -15.07 -1.70
C THR A 57 -2.09 -13.56 -1.78
N THR A 58 -2.91 -12.85 -1.00
CA THR A 58 -2.94 -11.39 -0.92
C THR A 58 -2.91 -10.96 0.53
N ARG A 59 -1.97 -10.09 0.88
CA ARG A 59 -1.83 -9.57 2.24
C ARG A 59 -2.28 -8.11 2.30
N THR A 60 -3.03 -7.77 3.35
CA THR A 60 -3.51 -6.41 3.58
C THR A 60 -2.80 -5.82 4.81
N PHE A 61 -2.35 -4.57 4.69
CA PHE A 61 -1.62 -3.86 5.73
C PHE A 61 -2.19 -2.46 5.94
N GLU A 62 -2.21 -2.00 7.19
CA GLU A 62 -2.42 -0.60 7.53
C GLU A 62 -1.09 0.15 7.43
N VAL A 63 -1.10 1.32 6.78
CA VAL A 63 0.09 2.16 6.62
C VAL A 63 -0.20 3.61 7.02
N GLY A 64 0.86 4.38 7.26
CA GLY A 64 0.77 5.80 7.58
C GLY A 64 0.29 6.65 6.39
N CYS A 65 -0.21 7.85 6.67
CA CYS A 65 -0.68 8.79 5.66
C CYS A 65 0.46 9.29 4.76
N LEU A 66 0.21 9.30 3.45
CA LEU A 66 1.14 9.83 2.44
C LEU A 66 1.22 11.37 2.44
N GLY A 67 0.39 12.06 3.22
CA GLY A 67 0.29 13.52 3.27
C GLY A 67 -0.83 14.09 2.38
N MET A 68 -1.53 13.26 1.62
CA MET A 68 -2.65 13.64 0.75
C MET A 68 -4.00 13.41 1.44
N CYS A 69 -4.21 14.02 2.62
CA CYS A 69 -5.41 13.82 3.44
C CYS A 69 -6.73 14.16 2.71
N TYR A 70 -6.67 15.03 1.71
CA TYR A 70 -7.82 15.37 0.86
C TYR A 70 -8.27 14.23 -0.06
N ALA A 71 -7.43 13.25 -0.29
CA ALA A 71 -7.64 12.12 -1.20
C ALA A 71 -7.92 10.80 -0.46
N GLU A 72 -8.06 10.83 0.86
CA GLU A 72 -8.32 9.62 1.66
C GLU A 72 -9.71 8.99 1.33
N VAL A 73 -9.91 7.70 1.40
CA VAL A 73 -8.96 6.66 1.81
C VAL A 73 -8.03 6.37 0.63
N LEU A 74 -6.71 6.41 0.90
CA LEU A 74 -5.69 6.03 -0.07
C LEU A 74 -5.41 4.53 0.06
N VAL A 75 -5.36 3.84 -1.08
CA VAL A 75 -5.06 2.42 -1.14
C VAL A 75 -4.03 2.16 -2.23
N GLU A 76 -2.87 1.60 -1.88
CA GLU A 76 -1.96 1.04 -2.86
C GLU A 76 -2.24 -0.46 -3.03
N ILE A 77 -2.46 -0.90 -4.26
CA ILE A 77 -2.50 -2.33 -4.60
C ILE A 77 -1.27 -2.66 -5.42
N ARG A 78 -0.54 -3.67 -4.97
CA ARG A 78 0.55 -4.28 -5.71
C ARG A 78 0.14 -5.68 -6.14
N SER A 79 0.06 -5.90 -7.44
CA SER A 79 -0.21 -7.19 -8.06
C SER A 79 1.05 -8.06 -8.11
N ARG A 80 0.90 -9.35 -8.34
CA ARG A 80 2.01 -10.30 -8.46
C ARG A 80 2.90 -10.06 -9.69
N ASP A 81 2.34 -9.48 -10.75
CA ASP A 81 3.08 -9.08 -11.95
C ASP A 81 3.93 -7.82 -11.76
N GLY A 82 3.90 -7.24 -10.56
CA GLY A 82 4.69 -6.06 -10.18
C GLY A 82 3.97 -4.73 -10.38
N LEU A 83 2.79 -4.70 -11.02
CA LEU A 83 2.01 -3.47 -11.16
C LEU A 83 1.61 -2.92 -9.78
N ARG A 84 1.91 -1.63 -9.54
CA ARG A 84 1.65 -0.94 -8.27
C ARG A 84 0.85 0.32 -8.53
N VAL A 85 -0.42 0.32 -8.18
CA VAL A 85 -1.31 1.46 -8.40
C VAL A 85 -1.78 2.03 -7.07
N LEU A 86 -1.69 3.36 -6.95
CA LEU A 86 -2.26 4.13 -5.86
C LEU A 86 -3.65 4.58 -6.26
N TYR A 87 -4.63 4.25 -5.44
CA TYR A 87 -6.03 4.65 -5.58
C TYR A 87 -6.40 5.70 -4.54
N HIS A 88 -7.36 6.58 -4.88
CA HIS A 88 -7.84 7.65 -4.02
C HIS A 88 -9.34 7.60 -3.78
N GLY A 89 -9.79 8.17 -2.66
CA GLY A 89 -11.20 8.27 -2.33
C GLY A 89 -11.89 6.90 -2.34
N VAL A 90 -11.16 5.87 -1.88
CA VAL A 90 -11.68 4.50 -1.87
C VAL A 90 -12.72 4.36 -0.77
N GLU A 91 -13.88 3.86 -1.15
CA GLU A 91 -14.98 3.49 -0.26
C GLU A 91 -15.25 1.98 -0.36
N PRO A 92 -15.91 1.34 0.60
CA PRO A 92 -16.21 -0.10 0.56
C PRO A 92 -16.87 -0.58 -0.74
N ARG A 93 -17.72 0.27 -1.35
CA ARG A 93 -18.42 -0.04 -2.64
C ARG A 93 -17.47 -0.16 -3.84
N HIS A 94 -16.26 0.40 -3.77
CA HIS A 94 -15.26 0.33 -4.85
C HIS A 94 -14.40 -0.94 -4.77
N VAL A 95 -14.34 -1.59 -3.60
CA VAL A 95 -13.45 -2.72 -3.35
C VAL A 95 -13.68 -3.91 -4.30
N PRO A 96 -14.94 -4.31 -4.62
CA PRO A 96 -15.16 -5.39 -5.58
C PRO A 96 -14.51 -5.13 -6.94
N GLN A 97 -14.63 -3.91 -7.47
CA GLN A 97 -14.05 -3.52 -8.75
C GLN A 97 -12.52 -3.45 -8.68
N LEU A 98 -11.94 -2.99 -7.56
CA LEU A 98 -10.50 -2.95 -7.35
C LEU A 98 -9.89 -4.36 -7.35
N VAL A 99 -10.54 -5.30 -6.65
CA VAL A 99 -10.10 -6.71 -6.61
C VAL A 99 -10.25 -7.35 -7.99
N GLU A 100 -11.40 -7.20 -8.63
CA GLU A 100 -11.67 -7.77 -9.94
C GLU A 100 -10.69 -7.23 -11.00
N SER A 101 -10.56 -5.90 -11.12
CA SER A 101 -9.71 -5.29 -12.15
C SER A 101 -8.23 -5.60 -11.89
N GLN A 102 -7.69 -5.24 -10.72
CA GLN A 102 -6.24 -5.29 -10.57
C GLN A 102 -5.71 -6.65 -10.11
N LEU A 103 -6.40 -7.36 -9.21
CA LEU A 103 -5.88 -8.62 -8.68
C LEU A 103 -6.23 -9.83 -9.54
N ILE A 104 -7.37 -9.77 -10.28
CA ILE A 104 -7.84 -10.88 -11.12
C ILE A 104 -7.49 -10.64 -12.60
N GLN A 105 -7.81 -9.46 -13.13
CA GLN A 105 -7.60 -9.14 -14.56
C GLN A 105 -6.19 -8.55 -14.84
N GLY A 106 -5.49 -8.04 -13.82
CA GLY A 106 -4.15 -7.45 -13.97
C GLY A 106 -4.15 -6.00 -14.49
N GLU A 107 -5.32 -5.32 -14.49
CA GLU A 107 -5.48 -3.97 -15.02
C GLU A 107 -5.92 -2.98 -13.94
N PRO A 108 -5.46 -1.71 -13.98
CA PRO A 108 -5.87 -0.71 -12.99
C PRO A 108 -7.35 -0.36 -13.12
N TYR A 109 -8.02 -0.15 -12.00
CA TYR A 109 -9.37 0.43 -11.97
C TYR A 109 -9.30 1.95 -12.13
N LEU A 110 -9.29 2.41 -13.39
CA LEU A 110 -9.06 3.81 -13.76
C LEU A 110 -9.93 4.85 -13.03
N PRO A 111 -11.24 4.61 -12.74
CA PRO A 111 -12.08 5.61 -12.07
C PRO A 111 -11.56 6.07 -10.69
N ARG A 112 -10.66 5.32 -10.06
CA ARG A 112 -10.05 5.64 -8.76
C ARG A 112 -8.52 5.62 -8.79
N ALA A 113 -7.91 5.29 -9.91
CA ALA A 113 -6.46 5.29 -10.06
C ALA A 113 -5.94 6.74 -10.04
N LEU A 114 -4.92 6.98 -9.20
CA LEU A 114 -4.27 8.27 -9.04
C LEU A 114 -2.89 8.29 -9.70
N ALA A 115 -2.11 7.26 -9.48
CA ALA A 115 -0.75 7.17 -9.98
C ALA A 115 -0.23 5.72 -9.91
N VAL A 116 0.81 5.42 -10.69
CA VAL A 116 1.65 4.24 -10.46
C VAL A 116 2.77 4.57 -9.47
N MET A 117 3.08 3.63 -8.57
CA MET A 117 4.09 3.85 -7.52
C MET A 117 5.54 3.72 -8.03
N ALA A 118 5.73 3.11 -9.18
CA ALA A 118 6.98 3.07 -9.93
C ALA A 118 6.64 3.37 -11.39
N ALA A 119 7.59 3.91 -12.16
CA ALA A 119 7.39 4.05 -13.59
C ALA A 119 7.09 2.66 -14.19
N ASP A 120 5.89 2.51 -14.74
CA ASP A 120 5.42 1.27 -15.36
C ASP A 120 4.76 1.66 -16.68
N ASP A 121 5.27 1.10 -17.78
CA ASP A 121 4.74 1.35 -19.13
C ASP A 121 3.39 0.66 -19.39
N LYS A 122 2.93 -0.17 -18.43
CA LYS A 122 1.68 -0.93 -18.55
C LYS A 122 0.41 -0.12 -18.28
N ALA A 123 0.53 1.03 -17.63
CA ALA A 123 -0.63 1.85 -17.28
C ALA A 123 -0.45 3.28 -17.75
N ASP A 124 -1.45 3.82 -18.44
CA ASP A 124 -1.49 5.24 -18.83
C ASP A 124 -1.86 6.13 -17.62
N LEU A 125 -0.98 6.11 -16.61
CA LEU A 125 -1.10 6.84 -15.35
C LEU A 125 0.22 7.53 -15.03
N PRO A 126 0.18 8.72 -14.41
CA PRO A 126 1.40 9.40 -13.99
C PRO A 126 2.14 8.59 -12.92
N ALA A 127 3.46 8.71 -12.88
CA ALA A 127 4.22 8.18 -11.74
C ALA A 127 3.89 8.97 -10.46
N PHE A 128 3.92 8.31 -9.31
CA PHE A 128 3.66 8.96 -8.01
C PHE A 128 4.54 10.19 -7.78
N THR A 129 5.80 10.12 -8.21
CA THR A 129 6.76 11.23 -8.12
C THR A 129 6.47 12.40 -9.06
N GLU A 130 5.59 12.22 -10.03
CA GLU A 130 5.18 13.27 -10.97
C GLU A 130 3.93 14.03 -10.50
N LEU A 131 3.26 13.53 -9.47
CA LEU A 131 2.11 14.22 -8.89
C LEU A 131 2.53 15.62 -8.41
N PRO A 132 1.80 16.70 -8.75
CA PRO A 132 2.17 18.08 -8.44
C PRO A 132 2.44 18.33 -6.96
N MET A 133 1.75 17.61 -6.07
CA MET A 133 1.95 17.72 -4.63
C MET A 133 3.18 16.95 -4.15
N ILE A 134 3.56 15.86 -4.82
CA ILE A 134 4.62 14.94 -4.38
C ILE A 134 5.97 15.31 -5.03
N GLY A 135 5.99 15.58 -6.32
CA GLY A 135 7.21 15.82 -7.09
C GLY A 135 8.17 16.83 -6.48
N PRO A 136 7.72 18.00 -5.98
CA PRO A 136 8.59 18.98 -5.34
C PRO A 136 9.08 18.60 -3.94
N GLN A 137 8.56 17.52 -3.32
CA GLN A 137 8.87 17.19 -1.93
C GLN A 137 10.13 16.35 -1.77
N VAL A 138 10.99 16.75 -0.84
CA VAL A 138 12.02 15.89 -0.26
C VAL A 138 11.45 15.28 1.03
N ARG A 139 11.04 14.01 0.96
CA ARG A 139 10.36 13.32 2.07
C ARG A 139 11.34 12.82 3.12
N ILE A 140 11.63 13.63 4.12
CA ILE A 140 12.54 13.27 5.24
C ILE A 140 11.74 12.60 6.36
N VAL A 141 10.83 13.34 7.00
CA VAL A 141 10.02 12.83 8.12
C VAL A 141 9.02 11.77 7.65
N LEU A 142 8.40 11.98 6.49
CA LEU A 142 7.38 11.08 5.92
C LEU A 142 7.97 9.98 5.02
N ARG A 143 9.31 9.77 5.03
CA ARG A 143 9.97 8.83 4.12
C ARG A 143 9.45 7.38 4.19
N ASN A 144 8.95 6.97 5.35
CA ASN A 144 8.42 5.63 5.58
C ASN A 144 6.87 5.56 5.57
N CYS A 145 6.18 6.72 5.53
CA CYS A 145 4.72 6.77 5.49
C CYS A 145 4.19 6.22 4.17
N GLY A 146 3.15 5.40 4.24
CA GLY A 146 2.60 4.68 3.10
C GLY A 146 3.40 3.44 2.69
N ILE A 147 4.50 3.12 3.36
CA ILE A 147 5.41 2.03 3.00
C ILE A 147 5.44 0.95 4.08
N ILE A 148 5.64 1.35 5.34
CA ILE A 148 5.76 0.41 6.47
C ILE A 148 4.46 0.31 7.26
N ASP A 149 4.27 -0.82 7.92
CA ASP A 149 3.32 -0.92 9.04
C ASP A 149 3.88 -0.12 10.22
N PRO A 150 3.24 0.99 10.65
CA PRO A 150 3.73 1.84 11.72
C PRO A 150 3.71 1.17 13.11
N THR A 151 3.01 0.06 13.25
CA THR A 151 2.94 -0.72 14.52
C THR A 151 4.06 -1.77 14.60
N ASN A 152 4.79 -2.00 13.51
CA ASN A 152 5.86 -2.98 13.43
C ASN A 152 7.25 -2.32 13.47
N VAL A 153 7.91 -2.38 14.63
CA VAL A 153 9.25 -1.82 14.83
C VAL A 153 10.30 -2.44 13.90
N ARG A 154 10.12 -3.71 13.48
CA ARG A 154 11.07 -4.38 12.58
C ARG A 154 11.05 -3.78 11.18
N HIS A 155 9.87 -3.35 10.69
CA HIS A 155 9.80 -2.59 9.44
C HIS A 155 10.61 -1.29 9.52
N TYR A 156 10.54 -0.57 10.64
CA TYR A 156 11.33 0.63 10.87
C TYR A 156 12.82 0.35 10.92
N LEU A 157 13.25 -0.72 11.62
CA LEU A 157 14.65 -1.15 11.69
C LEU A 157 15.20 -1.55 10.32
N ALA A 158 14.45 -2.32 9.54
CA ALA A 158 14.84 -2.73 8.19
C ALA A 158 15.07 -1.53 7.26
N ARG A 159 14.37 -0.43 7.51
CA ARG A 159 14.47 0.84 6.77
C ARG A 159 15.49 1.84 7.36
N GLY A 160 16.41 1.37 8.17
CA GLY A 160 17.49 2.18 8.74
C GLY A 160 17.13 2.94 10.02
N GLY A 161 16.07 2.52 10.73
CA GLY A 161 15.74 3.07 12.03
C GLY A 161 16.77 2.73 13.10
N TYR A 162 17.08 3.68 13.99
CA TYR A 162 18.08 3.55 15.07
C TYR A 162 19.52 3.27 14.59
N GLN A 163 19.85 3.67 13.36
CA GLN A 163 21.21 3.57 12.78
C GLN A 163 21.87 4.93 12.65
#